data_7d701aa001afd36766c8aa368c567ef2
#
_entry.id   7d701aa001afd36766c8aa368c567ef2
#
_cell.length_a   1.000
_cell.length_b   1.000
_cell.length_c   1.000
_cell.angle_alpha   90.00
_cell.angle_beta   90.00
_cell.angle_gamma   90.00
#
_symmetry.space_group_name_H-M   'P 1'
#
loop_
_entity.id
_entity.type
_entity.pdbx_description
1 polymer ?
#
loop_
_entity_poly.entity_id
_entity_poly.type
_entity_poly.pdbx_seq_one_letter_code
_entity_poly.pdbx_strand_id
1 'polypeptide(L)'
;LYQGLFPNGLMQVTPDYFSQSYLLGDVNYQTVGLEDKGAIMETYSDLINSLDDKTNFQLTIFNQRVNLDKFRKSVLYPLHEDGYDTYREELNRIMENNLEAGENNFSAVKLISFGKSDQNPKLAYRSLSQIGEYFKSGFSEIDANFTLLSGESRVNHLADMLRGENHLPFTYQDLVRSGQTTKHFIAPTSLSFKHKNHIEMDDRLLQIVYVRDYGMELGDKFLRELMQSDLEVMISLHAKGAAKSEAMTKLRTKKTLMESQKIGEQQKMARSGVYLEKVSQVLESNIDEADELIKTMTQTGDKLFDTLFVIGVFAEDEDQLKHSLDIIKQVAGS
;
A
#
# COMPACT_ATOMS: atom_id res chain seq x y z
N LEU A 1 16.26 9.60 -0.67
CA LEU A 1 16.51 8.18 -0.95
C LEU A 1 17.23 7.54 0.25
N TYR A 2 17.30 6.22 0.32
CA TYR A 2 17.92 5.45 1.39
C TYR A 2 19.46 5.55 1.38
N GLN A 3 20.13 5.14 2.49
CA GLN A 3 21.61 5.16 2.61
C GLN A 3 22.24 3.89 2.04
N GLY A 4 21.67 2.71 2.34
CA GLY A 4 22.20 1.44 1.89
C GLY A 4 21.13 0.35 1.84
N LEU A 5 21.36 -0.64 1.00
CA LEU A 5 20.54 -1.84 0.91
C LEU A 5 21.44 -3.07 0.97
N PHE A 6 21.21 -3.92 1.96
CA PHE A 6 22.02 -5.10 2.23
C PHE A 6 21.48 -6.35 1.50
N PRO A 7 22.34 -7.35 1.20
CA PRO A 7 21.91 -8.57 0.51
C PRO A 7 20.78 -9.32 1.20
N ASN A 8 20.70 -9.24 2.53
CA ASN A 8 19.63 -9.87 3.32
C ASN A 8 18.29 -9.11 3.30
N GLY A 9 18.13 -8.11 2.44
CA GLY A 9 16.91 -7.32 2.30
C GLY A 9 16.74 -6.17 3.28
N LEU A 10 17.64 -6.02 4.28
CA LEU A 10 17.61 -4.87 5.19
C LEU A 10 17.98 -3.59 4.41
N MET A 11 17.14 -2.57 4.49
CA MET A 11 17.42 -1.24 3.94
C MET A 11 17.67 -0.26 5.08
N GLN A 12 18.78 0.42 5.02
CA GLN A 12 19.07 1.57 5.86
C GLN A 12 18.56 2.83 5.16
N VAL A 13 17.48 3.39 5.67
CA VAL A 13 16.82 4.58 5.08
C VAL A 13 17.51 5.86 5.58
N THR A 14 17.67 5.99 6.90
CA THR A 14 18.47 7.03 7.55
C THR A 14 19.56 6.36 8.42
N PRO A 15 20.48 7.10 9.04
CA PRO A 15 21.50 6.50 9.89
C PRO A 15 20.98 5.58 10.99
N ASP A 16 19.78 5.86 11.48
CA ASP A 16 19.11 5.21 12.60
C ASP A 16 17.73 4.62 12.26
N TYR A 17 17.36 4.55 10.99
CA TYR A 17 16.08 4.00 10.57
C TYR A 17 16.25 2.92 9.51
N PHE A 18 15.73 1.74 9.79
CA PHE A 18 15.85 0.55 8.95
C PHE A 18 14.50 -0.01 8.55
N SER A 19 14.44 -0.67 7.41
CA SER A 19 13.22 -1.33 6.94
C SER A 19 13.50 -2.67 6.26
N GLN A 20 12.52 -3.58 6.36
CA GLN A 20 12.43 -4.81 5.58
C GLN A 20 11.13 -4.84 4.81
N SER A 21 11.13 -5.45 3.63
CA SER A 21 9.95 -5.59 2.78
C SER A 21 9.68 -7.06 2.49
N TYR A 22 8.41 -7.40 2.42
CA TYR A 22 7.90 -8.73 2.17
C TYR A 22 6.94 -8.68 1.00
N LEU A 23 7.01 -9.67 0.13
CA LEU A 23 6.04 -9.89 -0.94
C LEU A 23 4.84 -10.63 -0.34
N LEU A 24 3.65 -10.05 -0.51
CA LEU A 24 2.39 -10.64 -0.11
C LEU A 24 1.71 -11.27 -1.33
N GLY A 25 1.40 -12.55 -1.24
CA GLY A 25 0.62 -13.27 -2.24
C GLY A 25 -0.88 -12.94 -2.17
N ASP A 26 -1.62 -13.54 -3.09
CA ASP A 26 -3.07 -13.40 -3.11
C ASP A 26 -3.73 -14.28 -2.05
N VAL A 27 -4.83 -13.78 -1.50
CA VAL A 27 -5.74 -14.51 -0.61
C VAL A 27 -7.03 -14.76 -1.36
N ASN A 28 -7.53 -15.97 -1.31
CA ASN A 28 -8.80 -16.30 -1.95
C ASN A 28 -9.99 -15.80 -1.10
N TYR A 29 -10.19 -14.48 -1.09
CA TYR A 29 -11.27 -13.85 -0.31
C TYR A 29 -12.62 -13.88 -1.02
N GLN A 30 -12.64 -13.87 -2.36
CA GLN A 30 -13.90 -13.70 -3.10
C GLN A 30 -14.77 -14.94 -3.12
N THR A 31 -14.17 -16.12 -3.19
CA THR A 31 -14.88 -17.40 -3.38
C THR A 31 -15.17 -18.16 -2.08
N VAL A 32 -14.63 -17.69 -0.95
CA VAL A 32 -14.85 -18.31 0.35
C VAL A 32 -16.17 -17.87 0.99
N GLY A 33 -16.68 -18.70 1.93
CA GLY A 33 -17.91 -18.41 2.67
C GLY A 33 -17.79 -17.20 3.62
N LEU A 34 -18.93 -16.73 4.14
CA LEU A 34 -18.97 -15.57 5.04
C LEU A 34 -18.17 -15.80 6.33
N GLU A 35 -18.18 -17.02 6.84
CA GLU A 35 -17.45 -17.41 8.06
C GLU A 35 -15.94 -17.34 7.84
N ASP A 36 -15.45 -17.85 6.70
CA ASP A 36 -14.05 -17.80 6.33
C ASP A 36 -13.60 -16.35 6.05
N LYS A 37 -14.46 -15.52 5.45
CA LYS A 37 -14.19 -14.07 5.29
C LYS A 37 -13.98 -13.38 6.63
N GLY A 38 -14.81 -13.73 7.63
CA GLY A 38 -14.66 -13.24 8.99
C GLY A 38 -13.31 -13.62 9.60
N ALA A 39 -12.92 -14.90 9.49
CA ALA A 39 -11.64 -15.40 9.97
C ALA A 39 -10.44 -14.70 9.29
N ILE A 40 -10.51 -14.47 7.97
CA ILE A 40 -9.48 -13.73 7.22
C ILE A 40 -9.36 -12.32 7.79
N MET A 41 -10.48 -11.60 7.97
CA MET A 41 -10.47 -10.24 8.50
C MET A 41 -9.95 -10.17 9.94
N GLU A 42 -10.31 -11.14 10.79
CA GLU A 42 -9.80 -11.26 12.15
C GLU A 42 -8.29 -11.46 12.16
N THR A 43 -7.76 -12.37 11.33
CA THR A 43 -6.31 -12.57 11.17
C THR A 43 -5.59 -11.28 10.78
N TYR A 44 -6.09 -10.54 9.79
CA TYR A 44 -5.51 -9.25 9.41
C TYR A 44 -5.54 -8.24 10.57
N SER A 45 -6.67 -8.16 11.27
CA SER A 45 -6.84 -7.27 12.44
C SER A 45 -5.83 -7.59 13.54
N ASP A 46 -5.67 -8.85 13.88
CA ASP A 46 -4.75 -9.31 14.92
C ASP A 46 -3.30 -9.03 14.54
N LEU A 47 -2.93 -9.27 13.28
CA LEU A 47 -1.60 -8.97 12.76
C LEU A 47 -1.29 -7.47 12.87
N ILE A 48 -2.18 -6.60 12.45
CA ILE A 48 -1.99 -5.15 12.53
C ILE A 48 -1.98 -4.69 14.00
N ASN A 49 -2.89 -5.18 14.83
CA ASN A 49 -2.93 -4.87 16.26
C ASN A 49 -1.71 -5.38 17.05
N SER A 50 -0.96 -6.36 16.52
CA SER A 50 0.29 -6.83 17.14
C SER A 50 1.42 -5.82 17.07
N LEU A 51 1.41 -4.89 16.11
CA LEU A 51 2.48 -3.91 15.90
C LEU A 51 2.61 -2.96 17.09
N ASP A 52 3.84 -2.67 17.50
CA ASP A 52 4.12 -1.69 18.54
C ASP A 52 4.07 -0.24 17.97
N ASP A 53 4.08 0.75 18.87
CA ASP A 53 4.09 2.19 18.54
C ASP A 53 5.41 2.68 17.91
N LYS A 54 6.43 1.82 17.88
CA LYS A 54 7.76 2.13 17.32
C LYS A 54 7.96 1.52 15.94
N THR A 55 7.04 0.66 15.50
CA THR A 55 7.07 0.02 14.20
C THR A 55 6.19 0.79 13.22
N ASN A 56 6.78 1.26 12.13
CA ASN A 56 6.03 1.80 11.01
C ASN A 56 5.66 0.64 10.07
N PHE A 57 4.41 0.63 9.66
CA PHE A 57 3.85 -0.30 8.68
C PHE A 57 3.60 0.44 7.37
N GLN A 58 3.90 -0.20 6.26
CA GLN A 58 3.56 0.30 4.93
C GLN A 58 3.08 -0.86 4.07
N LEU A 59 1.87 -0.73 3.54
CA LEU A 59 1.37 -1.58 2.46
C LEU A 59 1.52 -0.79 1.16
N THR A 60 2.26 -1.37 0.20
CA THR A 60 2.38 -0.82 -1.14
C THR A 60 1.77 -1.82 -2.13
N ILE A 61 0.85 -1.35 -2.96
CA ILE A 61 0.27 -2.12 -4.05
C ILE A 61 0.64 -1.38 -5.33
N PHE A 62 1.36 -2.05 -6.21
CA PHE A 62 1.73 -1.51 -7.50
C PHE A 62 1.03 -2.27 -8.61
N ASN A 63 0.05 -1.61 -9.23
CA ASN A 63 -0.67 -2.13 -10.38
C ASN A 63 0.05 -1.67 -11.64
N GLN A 64 0.72 -2.60 -12.32
CA GLN A 64 1.53 -2.32 -13.49
C GLN A 64 1.05 -3.11 -14.71
N ARG A 65 1.26 -2.58 -15.88
CA ARG A 65 1.00 -3.34 -17.11
C ARG A 65 1.88 -4.58 -17.17
N VAL A 66 1.30 -5.69 -17.57
CA VAL A 66 2.03 -6.94 -17.76
C VAL A 66 2.94 -6.81 -18.98
N ASN A 67 4.23 -7.05 -18.78
CA ASN A 67 5.16 -7.15 -19.89
C ASN A 67 4.88 -8.44 -20.68
N LEU A 68 4.36 -8.27 -21.89
CA LEU A 68 3.97 -9.38 -22.75
C LEU A 68 5.13 -10.34 -23.03
N ASP A 69 6.35 -9.84 -23.18
CA ASP A 69 7.52 -10.69 -23.48
C ASP A 69 7.98 -11.48 -22.24
N LYS A 70 7.92 -10.88 -21.05
CA LYS A 70 8.17 -11.60 -19.78
C LYS A 70 7.06 -12.63 -19.54
N PHE A 71 5.80 -12.26 -19.76
CA PHE A 71 4.66 -13.16 -19.63
C PHE A 71 4.78 -14.34 -20.59
N ARG A 72 5.03 -14.12 -21.88
CA ARG A 72 5.24 -15.18 -22.86
C ARG A 72 6.30 -16.18 -22.41
N LYS A 73 7.42 -15.69 -21.89
CA LYS A 73 8.52 -16.55 -21.41
C LYS A 73 8.18 -17.35 -20.14
N SER A 74 7.27 -16.87 -19.30
CA SER A 74 6.96 -17.47 -18.00
C SER A 74 5.71 -18.34 -18.01
N VAL A 75 4.75 -18.08 -18.92
CA VAL A 75 3.42 -18.69 -18.90
C VAL A 75 3.18 -19.59 -20.09
N LEU A 76 3.78 -19.29 -21.25
CA LEU A 76 3.61 -20.15 -22.42
C LEU A 76 4.31 -21.50 -22.22
N TYR A 77 3.62 -22.55 -22.61
CA TYR A 77 4.15 -23.92 -22.56
C TYR A 77 5.26 -24.09 -23.60
N PRO A 78 6.46 -24.48 -23.18
CA PRO A 78 7.53 -24.78 -24.12
C PRO A 78 7.18 -26.00 -25.00
N LEU A 79 7.54 -25.97 -26.28
CA LEU A 79 7.38 -27.10 -27.19
C LEU A 79 8.47 -28.14 -26.92
N HIS A 80 8.11 -29.43 -26.95
CA HIS A 80 9.00 -30.52 -26.55
C HIS A 80 9.21 -31.58 -27.66
N GLU A 81 8.62 -31.41 -28.85
CA GLU A 81 8.67 -32.35 -29.97
C GLU A 81 8.18 -33.78 -29.61
N ASP A 82 7.20 -33.87 -28.66
CA ASP A 82 6.71 -35.14 -28.10
C ASP A 82 5.32 -35.57 -28.61
N GLY A 83 4.85 -34.95 -29.70
CA GLY A 83 3.52 -35.23 -30.31
C GLY A 83 2.35 -34.52 -29.64
N TYR A 84 2.56 -33.81 -28.53
CA TYR A 84 1.55 -32.99 -27.84
C TYR A 84 1.69 -31.49 -28.14
N ASP A 85 2.59 -31.09 -28.99
CA ASP A 85 2.88 -29.68 -29.27
C ASP A 85 1.70 -28.96 -29.89
N THR A 86 0.88 -29.64 -30.70
CA THR A 86 -0.36 -29.05 -31.23
C THR A 86 -1.31 -28.57 -30.13
N TYR A 87 -1.41 -29.31 -29.03
CA TYR A 87 -2.24 -28.89 -27.86
C TYR A 87 -1.58 -27.75 -27.10
N ARG A 88 -0.25 -27.75 -26.98
CA ARG A 88 0.50 -26.65 -26.36
C ARG A 88 0.38 -25.37 -27.18
N GLU A 89 0.49 -25.47 -28.49
CA GLU A 89 0.31 -24.33 -29.40
C GLU A 89 -1.11 -23.75 -29.30
N GLU A 90 -2.13 -24.60 -29.22
CA GLU A 90 -3.51 -24.15 -29.09
C GLU A 90 -3.77 -23.46 -27.74
N LEU A 91 -3.26 -24.01 -26.63
CA LEU A 91 -3.30 -23.39 -25.31
C LEU A 91 -2.54 -22.05 -25.30
N ASN A 92 -1.35 -22.02 -25.87
CA ASN A 92 -0.55 -20.79 -25.97
C ASN A 92 -1.28 -19.73 -26.77
N ARG A 93 -1.93 -20.09 -27.89
CA ARG A 93 -2.72 -19.17 -28.69
C ARG A 93 -3.94 -18.64 -27.95
N ILE A 94 -4.62 -19.46 -27.15
CA ILE A 94 -5.74 -19.01 -26.31
C ILE A 94 -5.23 -18.01 -25.27
N MET A 95 -4.10 -18.27 -24.63
CA MET A 95 -3.49 -17.37 -23.65
C MET A 95 -3.06 -16.04 -24.29
N GLU A 96 -2.46 -16.08 -25.48
CA GLU A 96 -2.05 -14.90 -26.24
C GLU A 96 -3.27 -14.06 -26.68
N ASN A 97 -4.31 -14.72 -27.19
CA ASN A 97 -5.55 -14.03 -27.59
C ASN A 97 -6.23 -13.32 -26.40
N ASN A 98 -6.25 -13.95 -25.21
CA ASN A 98 -6.82 -13.35 -24.01
C ASN A 98 -6.02 -12.13 -23.53
N LEU A 99 -4.70 -12.17 -23.71
CA LEU A 99 -3.82 -11.02 -23.45
C LEU A 99 -4.03 -9.88 -24.45
N GLU A 100 -4.14 -10.20 -25.73
CA GLU A 100 -4.37 -9.21 -26.79
C GLU A 100 -5.78 -8.61 -26.73
N ALA A 101 -6.76 -9.35 -26.21
CA ALA A 101 -8.11 -8.86 -25.96
C ALA A 101 -8.21 -7.86 -24.79
N GLY A 102 -7.11 -7.65 -24.03
CA GLY A 102 -7.02 -6.63 -22.99
C GLY A 102 -7.66 -7.01 -21.65
N GLU A 103 -8.14 -8.24 -21.49
CA GLU A 103 -8.87 -8.66 -20.29
C GLU A 103 -7.99 -8.87 -19.05
N ASN A 104 -6.65 -8.83 -19.16
CA ASN A 104 -5.71 -9.03 -18.03
C ASN A 104 -4.36 -8.35 -18.24
N ASN A 105 -4.33 -7.10 -18.68
CA ASN A 105 -3.09 -6.38 -18.98
C ASN A 105 -2.38 -5.81 -17.75
N PHE A 106 -2.93 -6.00 -16.56
CA PHE A 106 -2.34 -5.48 -15.32
C PHE A 106 -2.05 -6.58 -14.32
N SER A 107 -0.94 -6.45 -13.63
CA SER A 107 -0.54 -7.33 -12.52
C SER A 107 -0.24 -6.49 -11.29
N ALA A 108 -0.80 -6.90 -10.16
CA ALA A 108 -0.60 -6.22 -8.90
C ALA A 108 0.52 -6.87 -8.08
N VAL A 109 1.55 -6.10 -7.79
CA VAL A 109 2.58 -6.47 -6.82
C VAL A 109 2.22 -5.88 -5.46
N LYS A 110 2.11 -6.71 -4.42
CA LYS A 110 1.74 -6.30 -3.06
C LYS A 110 2.93 -6.46 -2.14
N LEU A 111 3.38 -5.37 -1.55
CA LEU A 111 4.50 -5.35 -0.63
C LEU A 111 4.06 -4.85 0.74
N ILE A 112 4.42 -5.57 1.79
CA ILE A 112 4.35 -5.07 3.16
C ILE A 112 5.77 -4.75 3.61
N SER A 113 5.95 -3.54 4.14
CA SER A 113 7.23 -3.09 4.67
C SER A 113 7.07 -2.70 6.14
N PHE A 114 7.99 -3.19 6.96
CA PHE A 114 8.14 -2.76 8.35
C PHE A 114 9.36 -1.89 8.49
N GLY A 115 9.23 -0.81 9.24
CA GLY A 115 10.32 0.11 9.52
C GLY A 115 10.44 0.41 11.00
N LYS A 116 11.68 0.50 11.51
CA LYS A 116 11.97 0.77 12.92
C LYS A 116 13.27 1.54 13.06
N SER A 117 13.31 2.44 14.07
CA SER A 117 14.53 3.11 14.46
C SER A 117 15.38 2.23 15.37
N ASP A 118 16.67 2.12 15.06
CA ASP A 118 17.68 1.47 15.88
C ASP A 118 19.06 2.05 15.54
N GLN A 119 19.98 2.08 16.49
CA GLN A 119 21.36 2.50 16.24
C GLN A 119 22.23 1.37 15.70
N ASN A 120 21.81 0.11 15.86
CA ASN A 120 22.55 -1.06 15.45
C ASN A 120 21.81 -1.84 14.34
N PRO A 121 22.40 -1.91 13.13
CA PRO A 121 21.78 -2.63 12.01
C PRO A 121 21.46 -4.11 12.30
N LYS A 122 22.28 -4.78 13.13
CA LYS A 122 22.03 -6.19 13.48
C LYS A 122 20.83 -6.35 14.41
N LEU A 123 20.63 -5.42 15.34
CA LEU A 123 19.46 -5.42 16.22
C LEU A 123 18.20 -5.05 15.45
N ALA A 124 18.29 -4.03 14.57
CA ALA A 124 17.20 -3.67 13.65
C ALA A 124 16.78 -4.87 12.79
N TYR A 125 17.73 -5.57 12.16
CA TYR A 125 17.45 -6.76 11.37
C TYR A 125 16.70 -7.83 12.18
N ARG A 126 17.20 -8.15 13.39
CA ARG A 126 16.58 -9.16 14.26
C ARG A 126 15.16 -8.79 14.64
N SER A 127 14.95 -7.53 15.07
CA SER A 127 13.63 -7.04 15.49
C SER A 127 12.63 -7.05 14.32
N LEU A 128 13.04 -6.57 13.14
CA LEU A 128 12.19 -6.57 11.95
C LEU A 128 11.88 -7.99 11.46
N SER A 129 12.88 -8.89 11.51
CA SER A 129 12.67 -10.30 11.15
C SER A 129 11.71 -11.01 12.10
N GLN A 130 11.72 -10.70 13.38
CA GLN A 130 10.75 -11.26 14.35
C GLN A 130 9.32 -10.83 14.00
N ILE A 131 9.11 -9.55 13.63
CA ILE A 131 7.81 -9.06 13.16
C ILE A 131 7.40 -9.79 11.88
N GLY A 132 8.31 -9.92 10.92
CA GLY A 132 8.06 -10.62 9.67
C GLY A 132 7.70 -12.09 9.84
N GLU A 133 8.37 -12.82 10.73
CA GLU A 133 8.02 -14.23 11.02
C GLU A 133 6.65 -14.35 11.70
N TYR A 134 6.29 -13.44 12.59
CA TYR A 134 4.95 -13.39 13.17
C TYR A 134 3.87 -13.18 12.10
N PHE A 135 4.06 -12.21 11.22
CA PHE A 135 3.15 -11.96 10.09
C PHE A 135 3.09 -13.16 9.14
N LYS A 136 4.23 -13.79 8.86
CA LYS A 136 4.29 -15.00 8.02
C LYS A 136 3.47 -16.14 8.60
N SER A 137 3.53 -16.34 9.93
CA SER A 137 2.72 -17.35 10.60
C SER A 137 1.22 -17.06 10.42
N GLY A 138 0.78 -15.84 10.71
CA GLY A 138 -0.63 -15.48 10.57
C GLY A 138 -1.12 -15.54 9.11
N PHE A 139 -0.34 -15.06 8.16
CA PHE A 139 -0.70 -15.20 6.73
C PHE A 139 -0.75 -16.65 6.26
N SER A 140 0.07 -17.53 6.83
CA SER A 140 0.02 -18.97 6.54
C SER A 140 -1.29 -19.62 6.99
N GLU A 141 -1.96 -19.10 8.02
CA GLU A 141 -3.26 -19.59 8.50
C GLU A 141 -4.40 -19.33 7.51
N ILE A 142 -4.23 -18.34 6.63
CA ILE A 142 -5.18 -17.97 5.58
C ILE A 142 -4.67 -18.29 4.18
N ASP A 143 -3.74 -19.24 4.07
CA ASP A 143 -3.12 -19.71 2.82
C ASP A 143 -2.48 -18.59 1.97
N ALA A 144 -2.05 -17.49 2.60
CA ALA A 144 -1.36 -16.40 1.92
C ALA A 144 0.16 -16.58 1.97
N ASN A 145 0.81 -16.47 0.82
CA ASN A 145 2.27 -16.44 0.76
C ASN A 145 2.81 -15.11 1.28
N PHE A 146 3.76 -15.17 2.22
CA PHE A 146 4.42 -14.00 2.75
C PHE A 146 5.94 -14.23 2.79
N THR A 147 6.67 -13.58 1.89
CA THR A 147 8.09 -13.89 1.65
C THR A 147 8.96 -12.65 1.80
N LEU A 148 10.02 -12.76 2.61
CA LEU A 148 11.02 -11.70 2.76
C LEU A 148 11.73 -11.46 1.43
N LEU A 149 11.76 -10.21 0.97
CA LEU A 149 12.52 -9.82 -0.20
C LEU A 149 14.02 -9.78 0.13
N SER A 150 14.83 -10.46 -0.68
CA SER A 150 16.28 -10.27 -0.70
C SER A 150 16.62 -8.84 -1.15
N GLY A 151 17.85 -8.41 -0.92
CA GLY A 151 18.30 -7.11 -1.42
C GLY A 151 18.19 -7.00 -2.94
N GLU A 152 18.51 -8.06 -3.69
CA GLU A 152 18.35 -8.09 -5.16
C GLU A 152 16.89 -7.95 -5.57
N SER A 153 16.00 -8.76 -4.99
CA SER A 153 14.56 -8.68 -5.27
C SER A 153 14.00 -7.30 -4.95
N ARG A 154 14.43 -6.70 -3.83
CA ARG A 154 13.98 -5.38 -3.42
C ARG A 154 14.44 -4.27 -4.36
N VAL A 155 15.69 -4.33 -4.87
CA VAL A 155 16.18 -3.40 -5.91
C VAL A 155 15.35 -3.54 -7.18
N ASN A 156 15.11 -4.78 -7.63
CA ASN A 156 14.37 -5.03 -8.86
C ASN A 156 12.94 -4.53 -8.76
N HIS A 157 12.20 -4.79 -7.68
CA HIS A 157 10.85 -4.25 -7.50
C HIS A 157 10.82 -2.72 -7.45
N LEU A 158 11.80 -2.08 -6.80
CA LEU A 158 11.90 -0.62 -6.78
C LEU A 158 12.25 -0.05 -8.16
N ALA A 159 13.06 -0.76 -8.93
CA ALA A 159 13.36 -0.39 -10.31
C ALA A 159 12.13 -0.54 -11.21
N ASP A 160 11.38 -1.64 -11.10
CA ASP A 160 10.11 -1.83 -11.82
C ASP A 160 9.15 -0.66 -11.57
N MET A 161 9.00 -0.23 -10.30
CA MET A 161 8.13 0.89 -9.93
C MET A 161 8.58 2.23 -10.52
N LEU A 162 9.88 2.53 -10.48
CA LEU A 162 10.40 3.86 -10.83
C LEU A 162 10.84 3.97 -12.29
N ARG A 163 11.36 2.91 -12.89
CA ARG A 163 11.87 2.89 -14.27
C ARG A 163 10.95 2.17 -15.25
N GLY A 164 9.89 1.50 -14.72
CA GLY A 164 9.11 0.57 -15.52
C GLY A 164 9.89 -0.71 -15.82
N GLU A 165 9.30 -1.59 -16.60
CA GLU A 165 9.82 -2.94 -16.84
C GLU A 165 11.05 -3.03 -17.79
N ASN A 166 11.46 -1.93 -18.39
CA ASN A 166 12.55 -1.90 -19.40
C ASN A 166 13.94 -1.72 -18.76
N HIS A 167 14.19 -2.34 -17.61
CA HIS A 167 15.52 -2.35 -17.01
C HIS A 167 16.10 -3.77 -16.92
N LEU A 168 17.43 -3.88 -16.91
CA LEU A 168 18.09 -5.15 -16.70
C LEU A 168 17.93 -5.59 -15.23
N PRO A 169 17.68 -6.90 -14.98
CA PRO A 169 17.64 -7.42 -13.62
C PRO A 169 18.95 -7.13 -12.88
N PHE A 170 18.83 -6.63 -11.67
CA PHE A 170 19.97 -6.31 -10.82
C PHE A 170 20.46 -7.54 -10.06
N THR A 171 21.79 -7.68 -9.98
CA THR A 171 22.49 -8.59 -9.06
C THR A 171 23.57 -7.85 -8.28
N TYR A 172 23.96 -8.33 -7.08
CA TYR A 172 25.05 -7.73 -6.32
C TYR A 172 26.41 -7.86 -7.02
N GLN A 173 26.57 -8.79 -7.95
CA GLN A 173 27.77 -8.88 -8.78
C GLN A 173 27.96 -7.66 -9.67
N ASP A 174 26.84 -7.02 -10.08
CA ASP A 174 26.87 -5.82 -10.91
C ASP A 174 27.44 -4.62 -10.15
N LEU A 175 27.25 -4.54 -8.83
CA LEU A 175 27.90 -3.51 -7.99
C LEU A 175 29.42 -3.67 -7.98
N VAL A 176 29.89 -4.92 -7.83
CA VAL A 176 31.33 -5.21 -7.79
C VAL A 176 31.98 -4.87 -9.14
N ARG A 177 31.29 -5.15 -10.24
CA ARG A 177 31.80 -4.91 -11.60
C ARG A 177 31.76 -3.43 -12.00
N SER A 178 30.69 -2.73 -11.62
CA SER A 178 30.46 -1.34 -12.06
C SER A 178 31.03 -0.28 -11.09
N GLY A 179 31.27 -0.64 -9.82
CA GLY A 179 31.63 0.32 -8.77
C GLY A 179 30.51 1.29 -8.41
N GLN A 180 29.27 1.01 -8.86
CA GLN A 180 28.08 1.81 -8.60
C GLN A 180 27.44 1.43 -7.26
N THR A 181 26.37 2.12 -6.89
CA THR A 181 25.54 1.78 -5.73
C THR A 181 24.16 1.28 -6.21
N THR A 182 23.43 0.58 -5.35
CA THR A 182 22.05 0.11 -5.65
C THR A 182 21.13 1.23 -6.13
N LYS A 183 21.39 2.48 -5.73
CA LYS A 183 20.59 3.66 -6.14
C LYS A 183 20.64 3.91 -7.65
N HIS A 184 21.77 3.65 -8.29
CA HIS A 184 21.93 3.84 -9.75
C HIS A 184 21.07 2.87 -10.57
N PHE A 185 20.76 1.71 -10.00
CA PHE A 185 19.91 0.72 -10.64
C PHE A 185 18.41 1.04 -10.49
N ILE A 186 18.04 1.77 -9.44
CA ILE A 186 16.65 2.14 -9.13
C ILE A 186 16.27 3.49 -9.75
N ALA A 187 17.21 4.45 -9.76
CA ALA A 187 16.93 5.81 -10.18
C ALA A 187 16.57 5.88 -11.68
N PRO A 188 15.51 6.62 -12.05
CA PRO A 188 15.25 6.98 -13.44
C PRO A 188 16.45 7.69 -14.06
N THR A 189 16.61 7.60 -15.36
CA THR A 189 17.70 8.25 -16.10
C THR A 189 17.52 9.77 -16.13
N SER A 190 16.27 10.21 -16.22
CA SER A 190 15.91 11.63 -16.17
C SER A 190 14.76 11.89 -15.19
N LEU A 191 14.84 13.00 -14.48
CA LEU A 191 13.79 13.51 -13.59
C LEU A 191 13.63 15.00 -13.81
N SER A 192 12.40 15.44 -14.10
CA SER A 192 12.07 16.85 -14.30
C SER A 192 10.94 17.27 -13.36
N PHE A 193 11.16 18.32 -12.61
CA PHE A 193 10.21 18.95 -11.67
C PHE A 193 9.72 20.31 -12.19
N LYS A 194 9.66 20.50 -13.52
CA LYS A 194 9.24 21.77 -14.13
C LYS A 194 7.75 22.04 -13.95
N HIS A 195 6.95 20.98 -13.92
CA HIS A 195 5.51 21.06 -13.79
C HIS A 195 5.08 21.10 -12.32
N LYS A 196 4.01 21.87 -12.03
CA LYS A 196 3.50 22.01 -10.65
C LYS A 196 2.74 20.78 -10.17
N ASN A 197 2.13 20.03 -11.09
CA ASN A 197 1.16 19.00 -10.79
C ASN A 197 1.72 17.59 -10.99
N HIS A 198 2.77 17.42 -11.79
CA HIS A 198 3.36 16.11 -12.08
C HIS A 198 4.88 16.19 -12.20
N ILE A 199 5.51 15.04 -12.15
CA ILE A 199 6.93 14.82 -12.32
C ILE A 199 7.10 14.06 -13.64
N GLU A 200 8.01 14.49 -14.49
CA GLU A 200 8.44 13.71 -15.65
C GLU A 200 9.56 12.76 -15.20
N MET A 201 9.40 11.48 -15.47
CA MET A 201 10.38 10.42 -15.18
C MET A 201 10.63 9.62 -16.44
N ASP A 202 11.81 9.78 -17.03
CA ASP A 202 12.17 9.19 -18.32
C ASP A 202 11.11 9.56 -19.38
N ASP A 203 10.32 8.62 -19.84
CA ASP A 203 9.23 8.74 -20.81
C ASP A 203 7.84 8.70 -20.18
N ARG A 204 7.73 8.77 -18.84
CA ARG A 204 6.48 8.69 -18.10
C ARG A 204 6.23 9.89 -17.23
N LEU A 205 4.96 10.17 -16.99
CA LEU A 205 4.51 11.19 -16.05
C LEU A 205 4.08 10.52 -14.74
N LEU A 206 4.39 11.13 -13.61
CA LEU A 206 3.93 10.70 -12.29
C LEU A 206 3.25 11.86 -11.58
N GLN A 207 2.00 11.67 -11.19
CA GLN A 207 1.31 12.57 -10.26
C GLN A 207 0.98 11.83 -8.98
N ILE A 208 1.26 12.49 -7.84
CA ILE A 208 0.97 11.95 -6.52
C ILE A 208 -0.25 12.67 -5.97
N VAL A 209 -1.24 11.89 -5.54
CA VAL A 209 -2.41 12.35 -4.82
C VAL A 209 -2.52 11.62 -3.48
N TYR A 210 -3.21 12.21 -2.51
CA TYR A 210 -3.42 11.59 -1.21
C TYR A 210 -4.88 11.72 -0.78
N VAL A 211 -5.34 10.76 0.00
CA VAL A 211 -6.68 10.81 0.60
C VAL A 211 -6.62 11.73 1.81
N ARG A 212 -7.35 12.85 1.71
CA ARG A 212 -7.37 13.88 2.73
C ARG A 212 -8.38 13.59 3.82
N ASP A 213 -9.58 13.24 3.42
CA ASP A 213 -10.70 13.00 4.32
C ASP A 213 -11.24 11.59 4.03
N TYR A 214 -11.38 10.80 5.08
CA TYR A 214 -11.95 9.46 5.01
C TYR A 214 -13.44 9.56 5.30
N GLY A 215 -14.26 8.81 4.54
CA GLY A 215 -15.68 8.62 4.87
C GLY A 215 -15.86 7.87 6.20
N MET A 216 -17.06 7.86 6.73
CA MET A 216 -17.38 7.13 7.96
C MET A 216 -17.10 5.64 7.86
N GLU A 217 -17.20 5.08 6.66
CA GLU A 217 -16.87 3.68 6.35
C GLU A 217 -15.99 3.63 5.10
N LEU A 218 -14.84 2.97 5.21
CA LEU A 218 -14.00 2.60 4.07
C LEU A 218 -14.27 1.13 3.75
N GLY A 219 -15.10 0.90 2.74
CA GLY A 219 -15.36 -0.43 2.22
C GLY A 219 -14.20 -0.95 1.35
N ASP A 220 -14.13 -2.26 1.19
CA ASP A 220 -13.19 -2.95 0.29
C ASP A 220 -13.38 -2.57 -1.19
N LYS A 221 -14.52 -1.96 -1.51
CA LYS A 221 -14.92 -1.53 -2.86
C LYS A 221 -13.92 -0.54 -3.46
N PHE A 222 -13.46 0.45 -2.67
CA PHE A 222 -12.54 1.48 -3.13
C PHE A 222 -11.22 0.91 -3.68
N LEU A 223 -10.54 0.08 -2.89
CA LEU A 223 -9.29 -0.56 -3.33
C LEU A 223 -9.52 -1.51 -4.50
N ARG A 224 -10.60 -2.27 -4.48
CA ARG A 224 -10.94 -3.20 -5.54
C ARG A 224 -11.19 -2.48 -6.87
N GLU A 225 -11.97 -1.40 -6.88
CA GLU A 225 -12.24 -0.63 -8.09
C GLU A 225 -10.97 0.02 -8.65
N LEU A 226 -10.09 0.55 -7.79
CA LEU A 226 -8.78 1.05 -8.21
C LEU A 226 -7.90 -0.05 -8.82
N MET A 227 -7.92 -1.25 -8.26
CA MET A 227 -7.11 -2.37 -8.75
C MET A 227 -7.68 -3.02 -10.02
N GLN A 228 -8.99 -2.93 -10.23
CA GLN A 228 -9.67 -3.44 -11.43
C GLN A 228 -9.72 -2.42 -12.57
N SER A 229 -9.41 -1.14 -12.28
CA SER A 229 -9.25 -0.14 -13.34
C SER A 229 -7.96 -0.39 -14.11
N ASP A 230 -8.00 -0.22 -15.44
CA ASP A 230 -6.84 -0.34 -16.31
C ASP A 230 -5.88 0.86 -16.14
N LEU A 231 -5.49 1.11 -14.89
CA LEU A 231 -4.61 2.22 -14.50
C LEU A 231 -3.28 1.72 -13.95
N GLU A 232 -2.20 2.32 -14.39
CA GLU A 232 -0.90 2.14 -13.77
C GLU A 232 -0.80 3.02 -12.53
N VAL A 233 -1.01 2.40 -11.36
CA VAL A 233 -1.07 3.11 -10.08
C VAL A 233 -0.22 2.42 -9.02
N MET A 234 0.39 3.23 -8.18
CA MET A 234 1.07 2.79 -6.95
C MET A 234 0.29 3.31 -5.75
N ILE A 235 -0.36 2.42 -5.03
CA ILE A 235 -1.08 2.71 -3.80
C ILE A 235 -0.14 2.46 -2.63
N SER A 236 0.00 3.42 -1.73
CA SER A 236 0.83 3.29 -0.53
C SER A 236 0.06 3.73 0.71
N LEU A 237 -0.26 2.76 1.56
CA LEU A 237 -0.86 2.99 2.87
C LEU A 237 0.23 2.92 3.94
N HIS A 238 0.50 4.03 4.58
CA HIS A 238 1.39 4.10 5.74
C HIS A 238 0.55 4.09 7.00
N ALA A 239 0.95 3.31 7.99
CA ALA A 239 0.33 3.26 9.29
C ALA A 239 1.38 3.22 10.40
N LYS A 240 1.15 3.99 11.45
CA LYS A 240 1.98 3.98 12.66
C LYS A 240 1.07 3.90 13.87
N GLY A 241 1.29 2.86 14.69
CA GLY A 241 0.52 2.70 15.93
C GLY A 241 0.78 3.86 16.89
N ALA A 242 -0.28 4.39 17.49
CA ALA A 242 -0.16 5.34 18.58
C ALA A 242 -0.06 4.60 19.92
N ALA A 243 0.79 5.08 20.83
CA ALA A 243 0.81 4.56 22.20
C ALA A 243 -0.58 4.72 22.82
N LYS A 244 -1.13 3.67 23.46
CA LYS A 244 -2.51 3.65 23.96
C LYS A 244 -2.84 4.84 24.86
N SER A 245 -1.90 5.21 25.74
CA SER A 245 -2.06 6.37 26.63
C SER A 245 -2.12 7.70 25.88
N GLU A 246 -1.29 7.86 24.84
CA GLU A 246 -1.26 9.06 24.01
C GLU A 246 -2.52 9.16 23.15
N ALA A 247 -2.92 8.07 22.50
CA ALA A 247 -4.13 7.98 21.72
C ALA A 247 -5.38 8.32 22.54
N MET A 248 -5.51 7.73 23.72
CA MET A 248 -6.61 8.03 24.67
C MET A 248 -6.62 9.49 25.12
N THR A 249 -5.45 10.08 25.37
CA THR A 249 -5.35 11.49 25.74
C THR A 249 -5.77 12.40 24.59
N LYS A 250 -5.28 12.13 23.38
CA LYS A 250 -5.67 12.88 22.16
C LYS A 250 -7.19 12.83 21.93
N LEU A 251 -7.79 11.63 21.99
CA LEU A 251 -9.23 11.45 21.80
C LEU A 251 -10.05 12.20 22.85
N ARG A 252 -9.71 12.07 24.14
CA ARG A 252 -10.41 12.78 25.23
C ARG A 252 -10.29 14.29 25.07
N THR A 253 -9.10 14.79 24.72
CA THR A 253 -8.88 16.24 24.50
C THR A 253 -9.71 16.74 23.31
N LYS A 254 -9.72 15.99 22.19
CA LYS A 254 -10.52 16.33 21.02
C LYS A 254 -12.01 16.33 21.33
N LYS A 255 -12.50 15.31 22.06
CA LYS A 255 -13.88 15.23 22.51
C LYS A 255 -14.27 16.43 23.39
N THR A 256 -13.47 16.76 24.43
CA THR A 256 -13.72 17.89 25.31
C THR A 256 -13.77 19.22 24.55
N LEU A 257 -12.92 19.39 23.53
CA LEU A 257 -12.94 20.55 22.64
C LEU A 257 -14.24 20.63 21.84
N MET A 258 -14.69 19.53 21.26
CA MET A 258 -15.96 19.46 20.52
C MET A 258 -17.17 19.70 21.42
N GLU A 259 -17.18 19.16 22.64
CA GLU A 259 -18.21 19.44 23.66
C GLU A 259 -18.24 20.93 24.06
N SER A 260 -17.07 21.55 24.22
CA SER A 260 -16.98 23.01 24.49
C SER A 260 -17.52 23.82 23.31
N GLN A 261 -17.26 23.44 22.08
CA GLN A 261 -17.81 24.08 20.89
C GLN A 261 -19.34 23.93 20.85
N LYS A 262 -19.86 22.73 21.14
CA LYS A 262 -21.31 22.48 21.25
C LYS A 262 -21.98 23.41 22.25
N ILE A 263 -21.41 23.54 23.46
CA ILE A 263 -21.90 24.46 24.50
C ILE A 263 -21.85 25.92 24.03
N GLY A 264 -20.75 26.32 23.37
CA GLY A 264 -20.58 27.66 22.81
C GLY A 264 -21.61 28.01 21.73
N GLU A 265 -21.93 27.06 20.83
CA GLU A 265 -22.98 27.21 19.83
C GLU A 265 -24.37 27.32 20.48
N GLN A 266 -24.68 26.46 21.44
CA GLN A 266 -25.95 26.54 22.22
C GLN A 266 -26.12 27.88 22.93
N GLN A 267 -25.06 28.39 23.57
CA GLN A 267 -25.10 29.69 24.21
C GLN A 267 -25.32 30.86 23.24
N LYS A 268 -24.69 30.80 22.04
CA LYS A 268 -24.89 31.80 20.98
C LYS A 268 -26.33 31.79 20.49
N MET A 269 -26.90 30.60 20.24
CA MET A 269 -28.29 30.44 19.85
C MET A 269 -29.28 30.94 20.90
N ALA A 270 -29.05 30.62 22.16
CA ALA A 270 -29.89 31.10 23.27
C ALA A 270 -29.87 32.63 23.36
N ARG A 271 -28.74 33.29 23.08
CA ARG A 271 -28.62 34.77 23.09
C ARG A 271 -29.30 35.43 21.89
N SER A 272 -29.38 34.72 20.73
CA SER A 272 -30.04 35.25 19.53
C SER A 272 -31.54 35.00 19.49
N GLY A 273 -32.13 34.39 20.53
CA GLY A 273 -33.58 34.11 20.59
C GLY A 273 -34.08 33.06 19.62
N VAL A 274 -33.18 32.35 18.95
CA VAL A 274 -33.51 31.28 18.01
C VAL A 274 -33.44 29.95 18.74
N TYR A 275 -34.61 29.48 19.20
CA TYR A 275 -34.79 28.12 19.73
C TYR A 275 -34.82 27.09 18.58
N LEU A 276 -33.72 26.94 17.88
CA LEU A 276 -33.55 25.80 16.94
C LEU A 276 -32.64 24.78 17.60
N GLU A 277 -33.16 23.62 17.87
CA GLU A 277 -32.54 22.42 18.44
C GLU A 277 -31.40 21.83 17.55
N LYS A 278 -30.94 22.54 16.56
CA LYS A 278 -29.89 22.01 15.65
C LYS A 278 -28.52 22.63 15.96
N VAL A 279 -27.90 22.14 17.00
CA VAL A 279 -26.43 22.02 16.98
C VAL A 279 -26.02 21.27 15.71
N SER A 280 -24.92 21.66 15.10
CA SER A 280 -24.43 20.99 13.88
C SER A 280 -24.48 19.46 14.07
N GLN A 281 -25.30 18.76 13.26
CA GLN A 281 -25.38 17.29 13.29
C GLN A 281 -24.00 16.65 13.12
N VAL A 282 -23.11 17.30 12.37
CA VAL A 282 -21.72 16.87 12.18
C VAL A 282 -20.96 16.90 13.52
N LEU A 283 -21.19 17.90 14.37
CA LEU A 283 -20.50 18.01 15.66
C LEU A 283 -20.98 16.94 16.63
N GLU A 284 -22.29 16.63 16.64
CA GLU A 284 -22.85 15.54 17.45
C GLU A 284 -22.31 14.19 16.99
N SER A 285 -22.36 13.92 15.70
CA SER A 285 -21.81 12.68 15.11
C SER A 285 -20.32 12.50 15.47
N ASN A 286 -19.52 13.56 15.38
CA ASN A 286 -18.10 13.49 15.73
C ASN A 286 -17.84 13.24 17.23
N ILE A 287 -18.73 13.71 18.12
CA ILE A 287 -18.64 13.44 19.56
C ILE A 287 -18.99 11.97 19.83
N ASP A 288 -20.06 11.46 19.23
CA ASP A 288 -20.51 10.07 19.37
C ASP A 288 -19.45 9.10 18.82
N GLU A 289 -18.86 9.41 17.67
CA GLU A 289 -17.75 8.64 17.09
C GLU A 289 -16.52 8.60 18.02
N ALA A 290 -16.16 9.76 18.61
CA ALA A 290 -15.06 9.80 19.58
C ALA A 290 -15.36 8.94 20.83
N ASP A 291 -16.61 8.89 21.29
CA ASP A 291 -17.02 8.05 22.42
C ASP A 291 -16.98 6.57 22.06
N GLU A 292 -17.41 6.20 20.86
CA GLU A 292 -17.35 4.82 20.38
C GLU A 292 -15.90 4.35 20.26
N LEU A 293 -15.01 5.16 19.69
CA LEU A 293 -13.58 4.87 19.61
C LEU A 293 -12.96 4.68 21.01
N ILE A 294 -13.27 5.57 21.97
CA ILE A 294 -12.78 5.44 23.35
C ILE A 294 -13.25 4.13 23.97
N LYS A 295 -14.52 3.77 23.76
CA LYS A 295 -15.13 2.54 24.26
C LYS A 295 -14.47 1.30 23.65
N THR A 296 -14.33 1.27 22.33
CA THR A 296 -13.69 0.18 21.58
C THR A 296 -12.26 -0.03 22.05
N MET A 297 -11.43 1.01 22.09
CA MET A 297 -10.06 0.91 22.59
C MET A 297 -9.95 0.42 24.04
N THR A 298 -10.98 0.69 24.86
CA THR A 298 -10.99 0.27 26.27
C THR A 298 -11.42 -1.19 26.41
N GLN A 299 -12.38 -1.64 25.61
CA GLN A 299 -13.01 -2.96 25.74
C GLN A 299 -12.33 -4.05 24.91
N THR A 300 -11.98 -3.75 23.63
CA THR A 300 -11.44 -4.75 22.70
C THR A 300 -9.91 -4.77 22.66
N GLY A 301 -9.27 -3.73 23.18
CA GLY A 301 -7.82 -3.61 23.14
C GLY A 301 -7.26 -3.13 21.81
N ASP A 302 -8.13 -2.73 20.88
CA ASP A 302 -7.75 -2.19 19.58
C ASP A 302 -6.83 -0.99 19.67
N LYS A 303 -5.96 -0.85 18.69
CA LYS A 303 -5.00 0.25 18.62
C LYS A 303 -5.45 1.30 17.63
N LEU A 304 -5.14 2.54 17.92
CA LEU A 304 -5.24 3.63 16.96
C LEU A 304 -3.97 3.72 16.13
N PHE A 305 -4.15 3.96 14.83
CA PHE A 305 -3.05 4.19 13.91
C PHE A 305 -3.20 5.57 13.26
N ASP A 306 -2.10 6.31 13.25
CA ASP A 306 -1.98 7.47 12.38
C ASP A 306 -1.72 6.93 10.96
N THR A 307 -2.61 7.24 10.01
CA THR A 307 -2.56 6.71 8.65
C THR A 307 -2.35 7.79 7.61
N LEU A 308 -1.62 7.44 6.54
CA LEU A 308 -1.47 8.25 5.33
C LEU A 308 -1.67 7.35 4.12
N PHE A 309 -2.66 7.66 3.29
CA PHE A 309 -2.96 6.95 2.07
C PHE A 309 -2.58 7.80 0.86
N VAL A 310 -1.64 7.31 0.07
CA VAL A 310 -1.06 8.00 -1.08
C VAL A 310 -1.25 7.15 -2.33
N ILE A 311 -1.57 7.79 -3.45
CA ILE A 311 -1.70 7.15 -4.75
C ILE A 311 -0.76 7.87 -5.72
N GLY A 312 0.20 7.16 -6.28
CA GLY A 312 1.00 7.59 -7.42
C GLY A 312 0.32 7.11 -8.71
N VAL A 313 0.07 8.02 -9.62
CA VAL A 313 -0.58 7.76 -10.92
C VAL A 313 0.45 7.94 -12.01
N PHE A 314 0.70 6.89 -12.77
CA PHE A 314 1.61 6.90 -13.90
C PHE A 314 0.84 7.03 -15.22
N ALA A 315 1.41 7.74 -16.18
CA ALA A 315 0.85 7.92 -17.51
C ALA A 315 1.95 8.18 -18.54
N GLU A 316 1.66 7.94 -19.80
CA GLU A 316 2.57 8.21 -20.91
C GLU A 316 2.48 9.68 -21.37
N ASP A 317 1.31 10.30 -21.19
CA ASP A 317 1.05 11.70 -21.55
C ASP A 317 0.08 12.39 -20.59
N GLU A 318 -0.10 13.72 -20.78
CA GLU A 318 -0.97 14.53 -19.92
C GLU A 318 -2.47 14.20 -20.07
N ASP A 319 -2.93 13.78 -21.23
CA ASP A 319 -4.33 13.44 -21.47
C ASP A 319 -4.69 12.15 -20.75
N GLN A 320 -3.83 11.13 -20.84
CA GLN A 320 -3.95 9.89 -20.09
C GLN A 320 -3.88 10.14 -18.58
N LEU A 321 -2.93 10.98 -18.14
CA LEU A 321 -2.80 11.33 -16.72
C LEU A 321 -4.08 11.97 -16.17
N LYS A 322 -4.65 12.91 -16.91
CA LYS A 322 -5.91 13.56 -16.54
C LYS A 322 -7.08 12.58 -16.48
N HIS A 323 -7.19 11.73 -17.49
CA HIS A 323 -8.23 10.68 -17.53
C HIS A 323 -8.12 9.74 -16.32
N SER A 324 -6.92 9.26 -16.01
CA SER A 324 -6.65 8.41 -14.85
C SER A 324 -7.03 9.08 -13.52
N LEU A 325 -6.69 10.35 -13.36
CA LEU A 325 -7.05 11.13 -12.17
C LEU A 325 -8.56 11.33 -12.02
N ASP A 326 -9.29 11.49 -13.12
CA ASP A 326 -10.74 11.65 -13.08
C ASP A 326 -11.43 10.33 -12.68
N ILE A 327 -10.92 9.18 -13.14
CA ILE A 327 -11.37 7.85 -12.67
C ILE A 327 -11.11 7.72 -11.16
N ILE A 328 -9.92 8.04 -10.68
CA ILE A 328 -9.58 7.95 -9.24
C ILE A 328 -10.50 8.83 -8.40
N LYS A 329 -10.79 10.07 -8.84
CA LYS A 329 -11.73 10.94 -8.15
C LYS A 329 -13.15 10.38 -8.14
N GLN A 330 -13.60 9.76 -9.22
CA GLN A 330 -14.90 9.12 -9.30
C GLN A 330 -15.00 7.96 -8.32
N VAL A 331 -13.98 7.09 -8.28
CA VAL A 331 -13.91 5.96 -7.34
C VAL A 331 -13.84 6.45 -5.89
N ALA A 332 -13.12 7.55 -5.61
CA ALA A 332 -13.02 8.13 -4.27
C ALA A 332 -14.30 8.86 -3.83
N GLY A 333 -15.17 9.25 -4.75
CA GLY A 333 -16.44 9.93 -4.46
C GLY A 333 -17.66 9.00 -4.41
N SER A 334 -17.48 7.72 -4.72
CA SER A 334 -18.53 6.69 -4.70
C SER A 334 -18.61 5.99 -3.35
#